data_5ebbd2c0248348a01d6601c117dc5e3e
#
_entry.id   5ebbd2c0248348a01d6601c117dc5e3e
#
_cell.length_a   1.000
_cell.length_b   1.000
_cell.length_c   1.000
_cell.angle_alpha   90.00
_cell.angle_beta   90.00
_cell.angle_gamma   90.00
#
_symmetry.space_group_name_H-M   'P 1'
#
loop_
_entity.id
_entity.type
_entity.pdbx_description
1 polymer ?
#
loop_
_entity_poly.entity_id
_entity_poly.type
_entity_poly.pdbx_seq_one_letter_code
_entity_poly.pdbx_strand_id
1 'polypeptide(L)'
;LDEPVQCSPYIQLACVADAILGMSVSQEQNCWIAGWGATSAKDQKPSDHLQEAKVQLISAKRCNSSFWYGGEIHAHNLCAGYPEGTIDTCQGDSGGPLMCQDKNADYWWLVGVTSWGQSCGRARRPGIYTSTQFFYKWILVHMG
;
A
#
# COMPACT_ATOMS: atom_id res chain seq x y z
N LEU A 1 -14.57 15.88 4.90
CA LEU A 1 -14.13 16.65 6.08
C LEU A 1 -15.03 17.86 6.24
N ASP A 2 -15.35 18.23 7.46
CA ASP A 2 -16.22 19.38 7.76
C ASP A 2 -15.54 20.70 7.42
N GLU A 3 -14.22 20.71 7.48
CA GLU A 3 -13.40 21.86 7.08
C GLU A 3 -12.20 21.40 6.23
N PRO A 4 -11.74 22.23 5.27
CA PRO A 4 -10.53 21.94 4.51
C PRO A 4 -9.31 21.84 5.44
N VAL A 5 -8.45 20.85 5.19
CA VAL A 5 -7.19 20.73 5.91
C VAL A 5 -6.23 21.83 5.46
N GLN A 6 -5.68 22.58 6.42
CA GLN A 6 -4.65 23.57 6.12
C GLN A 6 -3.28 22.90 6.07
N CYS A 7 -2.56 23.10 4.98
CA CYS A 7 -1.17 22.61 4.85
C CYS A 7 -0.26 23.36 5.83
N SER A 8 0.71 22.64 6.37
CA SER A 8 1.74 23.16 7.26
C SER A 8 3.05 22.42 6.99
N PRO A 9 4.17 22.74 7.65
CA PRO A 9 5.39 21.93 7.55
C PRO A 9 5.21 20.47 7.94
N TYR A 10 4.16 20.16 8.70
CA TYR A 10 3.85 18.79 9.17
C TYR A 10 2.65 18.15 8.46
N ILE A 11 1.91 18.93 7.64
CA ILE A 11 0.70 18.46 6.95
C ILE A 11 0.83 18.83 5.48
N GLN A 12 1.00 17.81 4.63
CA GLN A 12 1.17 17.94 3.20
C GLN A 12 0.13 17.10 2.45
N LEU A 13 -0.18 17.49 1.22
CA LEU A 13 -1.04 16.72 0.34
C LEU A 13 -0.27 15.51 -0.23
N ALA A 14 -0.96 14.38 -0.32
CA ALA A 14 -0.43 13.22 -1.02
C ALA A 14 -0.64 13.34 -2.54
N CYS A 15 0.33 12.83 -3.31
CA CYS A 15 0.19 12.73 -4.77
C CYS A 15 -0.44 11.38 -5.13
N VAL A 16 -1.51 11.41 -5.92
CA VAL A 16 -2.14 10.20 -6.48
C VAL A 16 -1.89 10.16 -7.97
N ALA A 17 -1.26 9.08 -8.44
CA ALA A 17 -0.88 8.93 -9.84
C ALA A 17 -2.07 8.56 -10.73
N ASP A 18 -2.25 9.30 -11.82
CA ASP A 18 -3.11 8.91 -12.94
C ASP A 18 -2.52 7.67 -13.63
N ALA A 19 -3.38 6.77 -14.08
CA ALA A 19 -2.98 5.58 -14.83
C ALA A 19 -2.35 5.90 -16.21
N ILE A 20 -2.60 7.10 -16.76
CA ILE A 20 -2.11 7.52 -18.08
C ILE A 20 -0.83 8.35 -17.95
N LEU A 21 -0.81 9.32 -17.03
CA LEU A 21 0.29 10.27 -16.84
C LEU A 21 1.17 9.91 -15.64
N GLY A 22 0.70 9.00 -14.82
CA GLY A 22 1.35 8.64 -13.60
C GLY A 22 2.41 7.56 -13.79
N MET A 23 2.97 7.18 -12.66
CA MET A 23 4.02 6.20 -12.55
C MET A 23 3.56 4.82 -13.00
N SER A 24 4.34 4.16 -13.84
CA SER A 24 4.16 2.73 -14.08
C SER A 24 4.49 1.95 -12.81
N VAL A 25 3.50 1.33 -12.21
CA VAL A 25 3.68 0.48 -11.01
C VAL A 25 4.44 -0.77 -11.42
N SER A 26 5.74 -0.82 -11.15
CA SER A 26 6.63 -1.94 -11.48
C SER A 26 7.25 -2.56 -10.23
N GLN A 27 7.66 -3.83 -10.31
CA GLN A 27 8.24 -4.56 -9.18
C GLN A 27 9.57 -3.97 -8.66
N GLU A 28 10.26 -3.19 -9.47
CA GLU A 28 11.56 -2.59 -9.12
C GLU A 28 11.45 -1.23 -8.42
N GLN A 29 10.24 -0.79 -8.07
CA GLN A 29 10.05 0.51 -7.43
C GLN A 29 10.45 0.49 -5.95
N ASN A 30 10.91 1.65 -5.49
CA ASN A 30 11.16 1.91 -4.09
C ASN A 30 9.83 2.19 -3.40
N CYS A 31 9.21 1.18 -2.80
CA CYS A 31 7.92 1.28 -2.14
C CYS A 31 8.05 1.08 -0.64
N TRP A 32 7.24 1.80 0.11
CA TRP A 32 7.23 1.79 1.56
C TRP A 32 5.80 1.79 2.10
N ILE A 33 5.65 1.20 3.25
CA ILE A 33 4.44 1.19 4.07
C ILE A 33 4.75 1.85 5.41
N ALA A 34 3.75 2.47 6.02
CA ALA A 34 3.89 3.06 7.34
C ALA A 34 2.59 2.91 8.14
N GLY A 35 2.71 2.76 9.45
CA GLY A 35 1.56 2.65 10.34
C GLY A 35 1.94 2.40 11.79
N TRP A 36 0.93 2.45 12.65
CA TRP A 36 1.02 2.11 14.08
C TRP A 36 0.45 0.74 14.39
N GLY A 37 0.23 -0.09 13.37
CA GLY A 37 -0.28 -1.45 13.53
C GLY A 37 0.65 -2.36 14.32
N ALA A 38 0.17 -3.55 14.59
CA ALA A 38 0.94 -4.57 15.32
C ALA A 38 2.24 -4.90 14.58
N THR A 39 3.33 -4.98 15.32
CA THR A 39 4.66 -5.32 14.76
C THR A 39 4.85 -6.83 14.58
N SER A 40 3.93 -7.62 15.07
CA SER A 40 3.90 -9.07 14.86
C SER A 40 2.48 -9.64 14.88
N ALA A 41 2.27 -10.74 14.17
CA ALA A 41 0.98 -11.45 14.15
C ALA A 41 0.56 -11.98 15.54
N LYS A 42 1.49 -12.12 16.48
CA LYS A 42 1.24 -12.64 17.81
C LYS A 42 0.82 -11.58 18.83
N ASP A 43 1.36 -10.37 18.71
CA ASP A 43 1.20 -9.37 19.77
C ASP A 43 -0.07 -8.52 19.63
N GLN A 44 -0.67 -8.42 18.48
CA GLN A 44 -1.91 -7.70 18.19
C GLN A 44 -2.07 -6.30 18.85
N LYS A 45 -0.99 -5.78 19.45
CA LYS A 45 -0.98 -4.45 20.07
C LYS A 45 -0.45 -3.42 19.09
N PRO A 46 -1.11 -2.27 18.96
CA PRO A 46 -0.56 -1.13 18.22
C PRO A 46 0.80 -0.72 18.77
N SER A 47 1.65 -0.23 17.90
CA SER A 47 2.94 0.37 18.29
C SER A 47 2.74 1.79 18.75
N ASP A 48 3.40 2.19 19.85
CA ASP A 48 3.42 3.58 20.32
C ASP A 48 4.23 4.49 19.39
N HIS A 49 5.13 3.90 18.60
CA HIS A 49 5.96 4.60 17.62
C HIS A 49 5.51 4.24 16.20
N LEU A 50 5.43 5.26 15.34
CA LEU A 50 5.21 5.05 13.92
C LEU A 50 6.29 4.12 13.35
N GLN A 51 5.85 3.05 12.72
CA GLN A 51 6.72 2.09 12.03
C GLN A 51 6.69 2.36 10.54
N GLU A 52 7.81 2.12 9.88
CA GLU A 52 7.90 2.13 8.41
C GLU A 52 8.68 0.91 7.94
N ALA A 53 8.37 0.44 6.74
CA ALA A 53 9.07 -0.67 6.15
C ALA A 53 9.10 -0.58 4.63
N LYS A 54 10.25 -0.91 4.05
CA LYS A 54 10.39 -1.08 2.61
C LYS A 54 9.72 -2.38 2.20
N VAL A 55 8.97 -2.35 1.09
CA VAL A 55 8.29 -3.53 0.53
C VAL A 55 8.52 -3.62 -0.97
N GLN A 56 8.34 -4.83 -1.52
CA GLN A 56 8.41 -5.08 -2.96
C GLN A 56 7.00 -5.26 -3.52
N LEU A 57 6.72 -4.63 -4.65
CA LEU A 57 5.50 -4.91 -5.40
C LEU A 57 5.60 -6.30 -6.04
N ILE A 58 4.52 -7.07 -5.94
CA ILE A 58 4.44 -8.43 -6.47
C ILE A 58 3.43 -8.44 -7.61
N SER A 59 3.79 -8.99 -8.77
CA SER A 59 2.86 -9.03 -9.91
C SER A 59 1.56 -9.73 -9.55
N ALA A 60 0.44 -9.21 -10.07
CA ALA A 60 -0.88 -9.79 -9.86
C ALA A 60 -0.92 -11.28 -10.29
N LYS A 61 -0.25 -11.62 -11.38
CA LYS A 61 -0.15 -13.01 -11.87
C LYS A 61 0.47 -13.94 -10.82
N ARG A 62 1.57 -13.52 -10.17
CA ARG A 62 2.23 -14.32 -9.12
C ARG A 62 1.38 -14.37 -7.86
N CYS A 63 0.90 -13.23 -7.43
CA CYS A 63 0.08 -13.08 -6.24
C CYS A 63 -1.22 -13.90 -6.32
N ASN A 64 -1.82 -14.01 -7.52
CA ASN A 64 -3.06 -14.73 -7.77
C ASN A 64 -2.88 -16.21 -8.14
N SER A 65 -1.65 -16.71 -8.12
CA SER A 65 -1.38 -18.12 -8.43
C SER A 65 -1.91 -19.05 -7.33
N SER A 66 -2.09 -20.34 -7.67
CA SER A 66 -2.69 -21.36 -6.78
C SER A 66 -1.93 -21.56 -5.47
N PHE A 67 -0.61 -21.38 -5.45
CA PHE A 67 0.20 -21.46 -4.22
C PHE A 67 0.20 -20.19 -3.37
N TRP A 68 -0.43 -19.10 -3.87
CA TRP A 68 -0.57 -17.82 -3.21
C TRP A 68 -2.04 -17.59 -2.85
N TYR A 69 -2.68 -16.62 -3.46
CA TYR A 69 -4.08 -16.28 -3.15
C TYR A 69 -5.13 -17.01 -4.03
N GLY A 70 -4.69 -17.83 -4.99
CA GLY A 70 -5.56 -18.82 -5.65
C GLY A 70 -6.81 -18.29 -6.33
N GLY A 71 -6.78 -17.10 -6.94
CA GLY A 71 -7.93 -16.50 -7.60
C GLY A 71 -8.61 -15.37 -6.84
N GLU A 72 -8.21 -15.08 -5.59
CA GLU A 72 -8.83 -14.04 -4.75
C GLU A 72 -8.38 -12.60 -5.12
N ILE A 73 -7.35 -12.45 -5.97
CA ILE A 73 -6.82 -11.14 -6.36
C ILE A 73 -7.55 -10.59 -7.57
N HIS A 74 -8.19 -9.44 -7.39
CA HIS A 74 -8.96 -8.73 -8.41
C HIS A 74 -8.16 -7.60 -9.05
N ALA A 75 -8.68 -7.03 -10.17
CA ALA A 75 -8.01 -5.97 -10.92
C ALA A 75 -7.70 -4.70 -10.12
N HIS A 76 -8.49 -4.43 -9.07
CA HIS A 76 -8.29 -3.28 -8.18
C HIS A 76 -7.34 -3.55 -7.01
N ASN A 77 -6.76 -4.76 -6.92
CA ASN A 77 -5.83 -5.13 -5.87
C ASN A 77 -4.37 -4.97 -6.33
N LEU A 78 -3.54 -4.50 -5.41
CA LEU A 78 -2.08 -4.56 -5.50
C LEU A 78 -1.57 -5.47 -4.39
N CYS A 79 -0.50 -6.22 -4.69
CA CYS A 79 0.20 -7.06 -3.73
C CYS A 79 1.57 -6.46 -3.45
N ALA A 80 1.91 -6.30 -2.17
CA ALA A 80 3.24 -5.86 -1.77
C ALA A 80 3.70 -6.57 -0.50
N GLY A 81 5.00 -6.84 -0.41
CA GLY A 81 5.62 -7.59 0.67
C GLY A 81 6.80 -8.39 0.18
N TYR A 82 7.13 -9.46 0.89
CA TYR A 82 8.20 -10.37 0.51
C TYR A 82 7.67 -11.79 0.34
N PRO A 83 8.17 -12.54 -0.68
CA PRO A 83 7.75 -13.94 -0.93
C PRO A 83 7.95 -14.86 0.27
N GLU A 84 9.00 -14.64 1.04
CA GLU A 84 9.34 -15.36 2.26
C GLU A 84 8.53 -14.93 3.48
N GLY A 85 7.87 -13.78 3.44
CA GLY A 85 7.00 -13.26 4.49
C GLY A 85 7.80 -12.77 5.70
N THR A 86 8.48 -11.72 5.70
CA THR A 86 9.21 -11.18 6.86
C THR A 86 8.69 -9.83 7.31
N ILE A 87 8.28 -9.02 6.34
CA ILE A 87 7.79 -7.67 6.53
C ILE A 87 6.45 -7.54 5.83
N ASP A 88 5.45 -7.02 6.51
CA ASP A 88 4.09 -6.88 6.01
C ASP A 88 3.34 -5.81 6.81
N THR A 89 2.24 -5.31 6.28
CA THR A 89 1.24 -4.58 7.06
C THR A 89 0.48 -5.55 7.96
N CYS A 90 0.13 -5.10 9.15
CA CYS A 90 -0.52 -5.91 10.14
C CYS A 90 -1.80 -5.27 10.66
N GLN A 91 -2.40 -5.89 11.67
CA GLN A 91 -3.64 -5.42 12.29
C GLN A 91 -3.46 -4.01 12.86
N GLY A 92 -4.32 -3.09 12.48
CA GLY A 92 -4.22 -1.67 12.82
C GLY A 92 -3.60 -0.78 11.74
N ASP A 93 -3.04 -1.36 10.66
CA ASP A 93 -2.50 -0.62 9.50
C ASP A 93 -3.53 -0.42 8.38
N SER A 94 -4.74 -0.97 8.51
CA SER A 94 -5.82 -0.82 7.52
C SER A 94 -6.13 0.65 7.24
N GLY A 95 -6.21 1.02 5.96
CA GLY A 95 -6.36 2.41 5.53
C GLY A 95 -5.03 3.18 5.43
N GLY A 96 -3.93 2.59 5.88
CA GLY A 96 -2.58 3.16 5.78
C GLY A 96 -2.03 3.16 4.35
N PRO A 97 -0.96 3.92 4.09
CA PRO A 97 -0.47 4.15 2.75
C PRO A 97 0.51 3.08 2.27
N LEU A 98 0.42 2.76 0.97
CA LEU A 98 1.50 2.18 0.19
C LEU A 98 2.05 3.27 -0.72
N MET A 99 3.24 3.76 -0.41
CA MET A 99 3.90 4.85 -1.13
C MET A 99 5.03 4.32 -1.98
N CYS A 100 5.14 4.78 -3.23
CA CYS A 100 6.25 4.44 -4.10
C CYS A 100 6.90 5.70 -4.65
N GLN A 101 8.23 5.72 -4.68
CA GLN A 101 9.01 6.83 -5.21
C GLN A 101 9.12 6.70 -6.73
N ASP A 102 8.96 7.81 -7.44
CA ASP A 102 9.26 7.87 -8.86
C ASP A 102 10.77 7.68 -9.11
N LYS A 103 11.13 6.91 -10.15
CA LYS A 103 12.54 6.66 -10.47
C LYS A 103 13.29 7.90 -10.98
N ASN A 104 12.54 8.87 -11.53
CA ASN A 104 13.09 10.06 -12.21
C ASN A 104 12.83 11.35 -11.45
N ALA A 105 12.11 11.29 -10.34
CA ALA A 105 11.72 12.45 -9.56
C ALA A 105 11.82 12.18 -8.06
N ASP A 106 12.16 13.21 -7.31
CA ASP A 106 12.33 13.11 -5.85
C ASP A 106 11.00 13.33 -5.11
N TYR A 107 9.94 12.67 -5.58
CA TYR A 107 8.65 12.70 -4.90
C TYR A 107 8.00 11.32 -4.84
N TRP A 108 7.01 11.21 -3.95
CA TRP A 108 6.35 9.97 -3.61
C TRP A 108 4.90 9.97 -4.07
N TRP A 109 4.44 8.83 -4.57
CA TRP A 109 3.08 8.61 -4.99
C TRP A 109 2.37 7.67 -4.03
N LEU A 110 1.14 8.02 -3.65
CA LEU A 110 0.22 7.10 -3.00
C LEU A 110 -0.32 6.15 -4.07
N VAL A 111 0.16 4.92 -4.10
CA VAL A 111 -0.24 3.92 -5.10
C VAL A 111 -1.26 2.92 -4.58
N GLY A 112 -1.34 2.76 -3.26
CA GLY A 112 -2.28 1.83 -2.65
C GLY A 112 -2.67 2.22 -1.22
N VAL A 113 -3.80 1.67 -0.79
CA VAL A 113 -4.31 1.79 0.58
C VAL A 113 -4.42 0.39 1.16
N THR A 114 -3.83 0.17 2.34
CA THR A 114 -3.84 -1.12 3.03
C THR A 114 -5.27 -1.61 3.23
N SER A 115 -5.56 -2.83 2.76
CA SER A 115 -6.91 -3.36 2.72
C SER A 115 -7.05 -4.67 3.51
N TRP A 116 -6.42 -5.76 3.07
CA TRP A 116 -6.55 -7.06 3.70
C TRP A 116 -5.30 -7.94 3.51
N GLY A 117 -5.29 -9.09 4.17
CA GLY A 117 -4.25 -10.10 4.03
C GLY A 117 -4.54 -11.31 4.92
N GLN A 118 -3.92 -12.44 4.63
CA GLN A 118 -4.06 -13.66 5.42
C GLN A 118 -2.97 -13.76 6.48
N SER A 119 -3.09 -12.98 7.57
CA SER A 119 -2.08 -12.87 8.64
C SER A 119 -0.83 -12.10 8.19
N CYS A 120 -0.10 -11.55 9.15
CA CYS A 120 1.06 -10.70 8.86
C CYS A 120 2.34 -11.54 8.72
N GLY A 121 3.19 -11.19 7.76
CA GLY A 121 4.52 -11.76 7.60
C GLY A 121 4.56 -13.24 7.23
N ARG A 122 3.52 -13.79 6.63
CA ARG A 122 3.49 -15.18 6.17
C ARG A 122 4.07 -15.31 4.76
N ALA A 123 4.85 -16.37 4.58
CA ALA A 123 5.36 -16.71 3.24
C ALA A 123 4.21 -16.91 2.25
N ARG A 124 4.36 -16.33 1.05
CA ARG A 124 3.38 -16.37 -0.05
C ARG A 124 2.01 -15.77 0.29
N ARG A 125 1.94 -14.91 1.31
CA ARG A 125 0.75 -14.18 1.72
C ARG A 125 1.10 -12.71 1.96
N PRO A 126 1.50 -11.97 0.92
CA PRO A 126 1.80 -10.54 1.05
C PRO A 126 0.54 -9.75 1.40
N GLY A 127 0.73 -8.54 1.88
CA GLY A 127 -0.35 -7.59 2.09
C GLY A 127 -1.06 -7.23 0.78
N ILE A 128 -2.37 -7.03 0.86
CA ILE A 128 -3.22 -6.65 -0.26
C ILE A 128 -3.69 -5.21 -0.04
N TYR A 129 -3.53 -4.43 -1.09
CA TYR A 129 -3.80 -2.99 -1.11
C TYR A 129 -4.83 -2.66 -2.18
N THR A 130 -5.68 -1.69 -1.90
CA THR A 130 -6.57 -1.12 -2.92
C THR A 130 -5.79 -0.15 -3.80
N SER A 131 -5.79 -0.36 -5.11
CA SER A 131 -5.06 0.47 -6.07
C SER A 131 -5.69 1.85 -6.22
N THR A 132 -4.94 2.91 -5.92
CA THR A 132 -5.39 4.29 -6.14
C THR A 132 -5.47 4.63 -7.63
N GLN A 133 -4.61 4.04 -8.47
CA GLN A 133 -4.67 4.22 -9.93
C GLN A 133 -5.96 3.64 -10.52
N PHE A 134 -6.40 2.48 -10.04
CA PHE A 134 -7.67 1.88 -10.48
C PHE A 134 -8.85 2.79 -10.16
N PHE A 135 -8.85 3.41 -8.99
CA PHE A 135 -9.90 4.30 -8.50
C PHE A 135 -9.66 5.79 -8.80
N TYR A 136 -8.66 6.15 -9.61
CA TYR A 136 -8.27 7.54 -9.83
C TYR A 136 -9.43 8.44 -10.27
N LYS A 137 -10.23 8.03 -11.25
CA LYS A 137 -11.41 8.79 -11.70
C LYS A 137 -12.45 8.96 -10.60
N TRP A 138 -12.66 7.91 -9.82
CA TRP A 138 -13.59 7.97 -8.67
C TRP A 138 -13.07 8.96 -7.62
N ILE A 139 -11.77 8.91 -7.31
CA ILE A 139 -11.13 9.82 -6.37
C ILE A 139 -11.32 11.28 -6.82
N LEU A 140 -11.03 11.59 -8.09
CA LEU A 140 -11.19 12.95 -8.63
C LEU A 140 -12.62 13.48 -8.48
N VAL A 141 -13.61 12.66 -8.80
CA VAL A 141 -15.04 13.07 -8.69
C VAL A 141 -15.42 13.39 -7.24
N HIS A 142 -14.82 12.69 -6.25
CA HIS A 142 -15.16 12.86 -4.83
C HIS A 142 -14.28 13.89 -4.10
N MET A 143 -13.22 14.34 -4.73
CA MET A 143 -12.38 15.43 -4.20
C MET A 143 -12.93 16.83 -4.55
N GLY A 144 -13.88 16.92 -5.45
CA GLY A 144 -14.48 18.18 -5.91
C GLY A 144 -13.76 18.72 -7.12
#